data_9a63af8dce61992e24716c8dbf9dfd5a
#
_entry.id   9a63af8dce61992e24716c8dbf9dfd5a
#
_cell.length_a   1.000
_cell.length_b   1.000
_cell.length_c   1.000
_cell.angle_alpha   90.00
_cell.angle_beta   90.00
_cell.angle_gamma   90.00
#
_symmetry.space_group_name_H-M   'P 1'
#
loop_
_entity.id
_entity.type
_entity.pdbx_description
1 polymer ?
#
loop_
_entity_poly.entity_id
_entity_poly.type
_entity_poly.pdbx_seq_one_letter_code
_entity_poly.pdbx_strand_id
1 'polypeptide(L)'
;MKERRLCYISRTYYNQTSAGNKAKTDYEKVLHSMGAASIGLPCKIDNNKFLAFFYNLASTLIACSRIQKGDVIVLQYPVKKYFSFICKMAHLKGAKTISLIHDLGSFRRKKLTVAQELKRLSHTDYIIATNQAMKLWLEQQGLEKPIGALGF
;
A
#
# COMPACT_ATOMS: atom_id res chain seq x y z
N MET A 1 9.08 -0.86 27.03
CA MET A 1 8.30 -0.48 25.83
C MET A 1 8.27 -1.65 24.88
N LYS A 2 7.09 -2.05 24.42
CA LYS A 2 6.99 -3.11 23.41
C LYS A 2 7.54 -2.54 22.11
N GLU A 3 8.56 -3.14 21.52
CA GLU A 3 9.07 -2.74 20.21
C GLU A 3 7.95 -2.77 19.18
N ARG A 4 7.86 -1.71 18.37
CA ARG A 4 6.88 -1.62 17.30
C ARG A 4 7.30 -2.56 16.19
N ARG A 5 6.44 -3.53 15.87
CA ARG A 5 6.69 -4.43 14.75
C ARG A 5 6.49 -3.69 13.42
N LEU A 6 7.52 -3.69 12.59
CA LEU A 6 7.42 -3.23 11.21
C LEU A 6 6.88 -4.36 10.32
N CYS A 7 5.82 -4.09 9.58
CA CYS A 7 5.23 -5.04 8.65
C CYS A 7 5.04 -4.41 7.28
N TYR A 8 4.95 -5.21 6.25
CA TYR A 8 4.53 -4.73 4.93
C TYR A 8 3.46 -5.63 4.33
N ILE A 9 2.51 -5.02 3.62
CA ILE A 9 1.48 -5.72 2.87
C ILE A 9 1.80 -5.60 1.40
N SER A 10 1.92 -6.73 0.76
CA SER A 10 2.26 -6.85 -0.64
C SER A 10 1.31 -7.80 -1.35
N ARG A 11 0.79 -7.35 -2.49
CA ARG A 11 -0.09 -8.16 -3.32
C ARG A 11 0.72 -9.17 -4.12
N THR A 12 0.35 -10.43 -4.03
CA THR A 12 0.95 -11.52 -4.80
C THR A 12 -0.03 -12.00 -5.87
N TYR A 13 0.37 -11.99 -7.13
CA TYR A 13 -0.41 -12.54 -8.24
C TYR A 13 0.21 -13.85 -8.68
N TYR A 14 -0.56 -14.91 -8.73
CA TYR A 14 -0.08 -16.25 -9.04
C TYR A 14 0.43 -16.44 -10.48
N ASN A 15 0.09 -15.54 -11.42
CA ASN A 15 0.33 -15.76 -12.86
C ASN A 15 0.98 -14.57 -13.59
N GLN A 16 1.77 -13.71 -12.93
CA GLN A 16 2.39 -12.58 -13.64
C GLN A 16 3.90 -12.51 -13.46
N THR A 17 4.61 -12.90 -14.50
CA THR A 17 5.97 -12.47 -14.79
C THR A 17 5.90 -11.15 -15.57
N SER A 18 5.96 -10.01 -14.93
CA SER A 18 6.02 -8.73 -15.61
C SER A 18 7.10 -7.83 -15.02
N ALA A 19 7.71 -7.01 -15.88
CA ALA A 19 8.72 -6.03 -15.49
C ALA A 19 8.25 -5.06 -14.38
N GLY A 20 6.93 -4.82 -14.28
CA GLY A 20 6.32 -4.01 -13.22
C GLY A 20 6.44 -4.60 -11.82
N ASN A 21 6.73 -5.90 -11.70
CA ASN A 21 6.93 -6.55 -10.40
C ASN A 21 8.34 -6.35 -9.84
N LYS A 22 9.31 -5.93 -10.65
CA LYS A 22 10.70 -5.79 -10.20
C LYS A 22 10.86 -4.75 -9.09
N ALA A 23 10.36 -3.54 -9.32
CA ALA A 23 10.44 -2.48 -8.32
C ALA A 23 9.77 -2.89 -7.00
N LYS A 24 8.58 -3.50 -7.07
CA LYS A 24 7.87 -4.03 -5.91
C LYS A 24 8.73 -5.05 -5.16
N THR A 25 9.32 -6.00 -5.85
CA THR A 25 10.16 -7.05 -5.25
C THR A 25 11.42 -6.47 -4.62
N ASP A 26 12.03 -5.46 -5.24
CA ASP A 26 13.22 -4.80 -4.70
C ASP A 26 12.91 -4.07 -3.39
N TYR A 27 11.78 -3.37 -3.30
CA TYR A 27 11.34 -2.74 -2.04
C TYR A 27 11.02 -3.78 -0.96
N GLU A 28 10.41 -4.91 -1.34
CA GLU A 28 10.16 -6.02 -0.38
C GLU A 28 11.46 -6.58 0.19
N LYS A 29 12.48 -6.74 -0.63
CA LYS A 29 13.82 -7.16 -0.17
C LYS A 29 14.42 -6.16 0.82
N VAL A 30 14.32 -4.87 0.53
CA VAL A 30 14.80 -3.81 1.43
C VAL A 30 14.02 -3.86 2.75
N LEU A 31 12.69 -3.91 2.72
CA LEU A 31 11.87 -4.00 3.92
C LEU A 31 12.19 -5.26 4.73
N HIS A 32 12.37 -6.38 4.07
CA HIS A 32 12.77 -7.63 4.72
C HIS A 32 14.16 -7.52 5.37
N SER A 33 15.14 -6.90 4.71
CA SER A 33 16.47 -6.66 5.28
C SER A 33 16.44 -5.72 6.50
N MET A 34 15.43 -4.88 6.60
CA MET A 34 15.15 -4.03 7.77
C MET A 34 14.43 -4.77 8.90
N GLY A 35 14.18 -6.07 8.78
CA GLY A 35 13.46 -6.86 9.75
C GLY A 35 11.94 -6.74 9.68
N ALA A 36 11.38 -6.20 8.60
CA ALA A 36 9.95 -6.10 8.44
C ALA A 36 9.30 -7.47 8.17
N ALA A 37 8.21 -7.76 8.85
CA ALA A 37 7.42 -8.96 8.64
C ALA A 37 6.48 -8.82 7.45
N SER A 38 6.45 -9.84 6.59
CA SER A 38 5.50 -9.87 5.46
C SER A 38 4.11 -10.28 5.92
N ILE A 39 3.11 -9.47 5.54
CA ILE A 39 1.70 -9.86 5.60
C ILE A 39 1.25 -10.10 4.16
N GLY A 40 1.16 -11.35 3.76
CA GLY A 40 0.78 -11.72 2.40
C GLY A 40 -0.66 -11.30 2.08
N LEU A 41 -0.84 -10.75 0.89
CA LEU A 41 -2.15 -10.44 0.31
C LEU A 41 -2.26 -11.14 -1.05
N PRO A 42 -2.56 -12.45 -1.08
CA PRO A 42 -2.74 -13.16 -2.32
C PRO A 42 -3.94 -12.62 -3.07
N CYS A 43 -3.76 -12.36 -4.37
CA CYS A 43 -4.79 -11.84 -5.24
C CYS A 43 -5.02 -12.81 -6.39
N LYS A 44 -6.29 -13.00 -6.74
CA LYS A 44 -6.70 -13.82 -7.88
C LYS A 44 -7.28 -12.94 -8.98
N ILE A 45 -6.83 -13.20 -10.20
CA ILE A 45 -7.47 -12.70 -11.41
C ILE A 45 -8.14 -13.92 -12.04
N ASP A 46 -9.45 -13.90 -12.10
CA ASP A 46 -10.25 -14.98 -12.69
C ASP A 46 -11.18 -14.40 -13.74
N ASN A 47 -11.51 -15.21 -14.76
CA ASN A 47 -12.53 -14.87 -15.74
C ASN A 47 -13.90 -14.71 -15.07
N ASN A 48 -14.17 -15.44 -13.98
CA ASN A 48 -15.31 -15.23 -13.13
C ASN A 48 -15.03 -14.10 -12.13
N LYS A 49 -15.50 -12.89 -12.46
CA LYS A 49 -15.32 -11.69 -11.62
C LYS A 49 -15.91 -11.83 -10.23
N PHE A 50 -16.95 -12.63 -10.06
CA PHE A 50 -17.62 -12.85 -8.79
C PHE A 50 -16.76 -13.69 -7.85
N LEU A 51 -16.19 -14.78 -8.33
CA LEU A 51 -15.26 -15.63 -7.56
C LEU A 51 -13.98 -14.85 -7.20
N ALA A 52 -13.44 -14.08 -8.15
CA ALA A 52 -12.27 -13.24 -7.88
C ALA A 52 -12.56 -12.18 -6.80
N PHE A 53 -13.75 -11.59 -6.81
CA PHE A 53 -14.17 -10.63 -5.79
C PHE A 53 -14.18 -11.25 -4.40
N PHE A 54 -14.84 -12.39 -4.21
CA PHE A 54 -14.92 -13.05 -2.90
C PHE A 54 -13.56 -13.54 -2.42
N TYR A 55 -12.76 -14.10 -3.32
CA TYR A 55 -11.40 -14.52 -2.98
C TYR A 55 -10.55 -13.34 -2.49
N ASN A 56 -10.55 -12.23 -3.22
CA ASN A 56 -9.77 -11.05 -2.88
C ASN A 56 -10.28 -10.37 -1.60
N LEU A 57 -11.58 -10.38 -1.36
CA LEU A 57 -12.17 -9.88 -0.11
C LEU A 57 -11.73 -10.75 1.08
N ALA A 58 -11.84 -12.06 0.97
CA ALA A 58 -11.42 -12.99 2.02
C ALA A 58 -9.91 -12.84 2.33
N SER A 59 -9.07 -12.77 1.29
CA SER A 59 -7.62 -12.52 1.45
C SER A 59 -7.33 -11.21 2.18
N THR A 60 -8.06 -10.16 1.85
CA THR A 60 -7.91 -8.85 2.50
C THR A 60 -8.30 -8.91 3.97
N LEU A 61 -9.40 -9.58 4.31
CA LEU A 61 -9.84 -9.79 5.69
C LEU A 61 -8.82 -10.60 6.50
N ILE A 62 -8.26 -11.66 5.91
CA ILE A 62 -7.20 -12.47 6.54
C ILE A 62 -5.94 -11.64 6.77
N ALA A 63 -5.51 -10.85 5.78
CA ALA A 63 -4.37 -9.96 5.93
C ALA A 63 -4.59 -8.95 7.07
N CYS A 64 -5.77 -8.32 7.12
CA CYS A 64 -6.15 -7.40 8.20
C CYS A 64 -6.19 -8.08 9.57
N SER A 65 -6.60 -9.35 9.65
CA SER A 65 -6.62 -10.10 10.92
C SER A 65 -5.24 -10.25 11.54
N ARG A 66 -4.20 -10.31 10.73
CA ARG A 66 -2.79 -10.45 11.15
C ARG A 66 -2.16 -9.16 11.69
N ILE A 67 -2.79 -8.02 11.46
CA ILE A 67 -2.35 -6.73 12.00
C ILE A 67 -2.56 -6.71 13.51
N GLN A 68 -1.55 -6.28 14.26
CA GLN A 68 -1.58 -6.17 15.71
C GLN A 68 -1.52 -4.71 16.18
N LYS A 69 -1.97 -4.47 17.39
CA LYS A 69 -1.86 -3.14 18.02
C LYS A 69 -0.39 -2.71 18.13
N GLY A 70 -0.10 -1.50 17.70
CA GLY A 70 1.24 -0.91 17.70
C GLY A 70 2.08 -1.23 16.48
N ASP A 71 1.59 -2.06 15.55
CA ASP A 71 2.28 -2.30 14.27
C ASP A 71 2.44 -1.02 13.46
N VAL A 72 3.51 -0.97 12.68
CA VAL A 72 3.70 -0.01 11.59
C VAL A 72 3.60 -0.79 10.27
N ILE A 73 2.59 -0.48 9.48
CA ILE A 73 2.24 -1.21 8.26
C ILE A 73 2.66 -0.39 7.03
N VAL A 74 3.57 -0.92 6.24
CA VAL A 74 3.95 -0.34 4.94
C VAL A 74 3.05 -0.94 3.85
N LEU A 75 2.34 -0.08 3.15
CA LEU A 75 1.48 -0.41 2.02
C LEU A 75 2.14 0.08 0.73
N GLN A 76 2.39 -0.82 -0.20
CA GLN A 76 2.89 -0.46 -1.52
C GLN A 76 1.71 0.04 -2.39
N TYR A 77 1.64 1.34 -2.61
CA TYR A 77 0.61 1.98 -3.42
C TYR A 77 0.95 1.90 -4.92
N PRO A 78 -0.01 1.57 -5.78
CA PRO A 78 -1.44 1.45 -5.56
C PRO A 78 -1.91 0.05 -5.15
N VAL A 79 -2.74 -0.04 -4.12
CA VAL A 79 -3.44 -1.29 -3.70
C VAL A 79 -4.90 -1.29 -4.18
N LYS A 80 -5.21 -0.60 -5.25
CA LYS A 80 -6.55 -0.48 -5.82
C LYS A 80 -7.63 -0.18 -4.75
N LYS A 81 -8.80 -0.85 -4.85
CA LYS A 81 -9.99 -0.54 -4.03
C LYS A 81 -9.88 -0.89 -2.54
N TYR A 82 -9.00 -1.80 -2.15
CA TYR A 82 -8.88 -2.22 -0.74
C TYR A 82 -7.95 -1.34 0.10
N PHE A 83 -7.25 -0.40 -0.50
CA PHE A 83 -6.29 0.46 0.19
C PHE A 83 -6.89 1.19 1.40
N SER A 84 -7.97 1.94 1.19
CA SER A 84 -8.65 2.68 2.26
C SER A 84 -9.22 1.76 3.33
N PHE A 85 -9.72 0.60 2.96
CA PHE A 85 -10.22 -0.41 3.89
C PHE A 85 -9.11 -0.93 4.80
N ILE A 86 -7.96 -1.31 4.23
CA ILE A 86 -6.80 -1.80 5.00
C ILE A 86 -6.32 -0.72 5.97
N CYS A 87 -6.21 0.55 5.53
CA CYS A 87 -5.83 1.65 6.40
C CYS A 87 -6.80 1.81 7.58
N LYS A 88 -8.10 1.79 7.33
CA LYS A 88 -9.13 1.89 8.38
C LYS A 88 -9.04 0.72 9.38
N MET A 89 -8.87 -0.49 8.88
CA MET A 89 -8.72 -1.67 9.75
C MET A 89 -7.44 -1.61 10.58
N ALA A 90 -6.34 -1.14 10.01
CA ALA A 90 -5.10 -0.93 10.75
C ALA A 90 -5.29 0.08 11.89
N HIS A 91 -5.92 1.22 11.60
CA HIS A 91 -6.21 2.25 12.61
C HIS A 91 -7.14 1.75 13.71
N LEU A 92 -8.20 1.01 13.37
CA LEU A 92 -9.11 0.41 14.36
C LEU A 92 -8.37 -0.54 15.30
N LYS A 93 -7.34 -1.21 14.84
CA LYS A 93 -6.49 -2.08 15.66
C LYS A 93 -5.36 -1.34 16.40
N GLY A 94 -5.24 -0.03 16.23
CA GLY A 94 -4.20 0.78 16.85
C GLY A 94 -2.82 0.65 16.19
N ALA A 95 -2.80 0.29 14.91
CA ALA A 95 -1.60 0.30 14.08
C ALA A 95 -1.46 1.63 13.32
N LYS A 96 -0.25 1.93 12.85
CA LYS A 96 0.07 3.06 11.97
C LYS A 96 0.30 2.57 10.55
N THR A 97 0.03 3.42 9.57
CA THR A 97 0.16 3.08 8.16
C THR A 97 1.10 4.03 7.43
N ILE A 98 1.94 3.46 6.58
CA ILE A 98 2.85 4.18 5.68
C ILE A 98 2.52 3.76 4.26
N SER A 99 2.26 4.72 3.38
CA SER A 99 2.08 4.46 1.96
C SER A 99 3.40 4.67 1.22
N LEU A 100 3.92 3.61 0.61
CA LEU A 100 5.06 3.70 -0.30
C LEU A 100 4.54 3.78 -1.74
N ILE A 101 4.66 4.96 -2.36
CA ILE A 101 4.09 5.21 -3.68
C ILE A 101 5.08 4.78 -4.75
N HIS A 102 4.68 3.85 -5.62
CA HIS A 102 5.40 3.51 -6.84
C HIS A 102 4.94 4.33 -8.03
N ASP A 103 3.63 4.58 -8.09
CA ASP A 103 2.99 5.22 -9.22
C ASP A 103 1.65 5.85 -8.80
N LEU A 104 1.31 6.95 -9.43
CA LEU A 104 0.04 7.63 -9.24
C LEU A 104 -0.93 7.25 -10.35
N GLY A 105 -2.07 6.68 -9.98
CA GLY A 105 -3.09 6.21 -10.92
C GLY A 105 -3.72 7.33 -11.74
N SER A 106 -3.74 8.56 -11.20
CA SER A 106 -4.21 9.75 -11.91
C SER A 106 -3.31 10.13 -13.08
N PHE A 107 -2.00 9.84 -13.02
CA PHE A 107 -1.07 10.13 -14.11
C PHE A 107 -1.03 9.03 -15.17
N ARG A 108 -0.84 7.80 -14.74
CA ARG A 108 -0.49 6.71 -15.65
C ARG A 108 -1.67 6.13 -16.39
N ARG A 109 -2.81 5.98 -15.74
CA ARG A 109 -3.96 5.28 -16.31
C ARG A 109 -5.22 6.11 -16.43
N LYS A 110 -5.21 7.34 -15.94
CA LYS A 110 -6.38 8.25 -15.88
C LYS A 110 -7.67 7.59 -15.37
N LYS A 111 -7.55 6.52 -14.61
CA LYS A 111 -8.67 5.76 -14.01
C LYS A 111 -9.20 6.39 -12.73
N LEU A 112 -8.43 7.30 -12.16
CA LEU A 112 -8.77 8.08 -10.97
C LEU A 112 -8.58 9.54 -11.26
N THR A 113 -9.44 10.37 -10.69
CA THR A 113 -9.17 11.81 -10.62
C THR A 113 -8.11 12.07 -9.55
N VAL A 114 -7.42 13.21 -9.65
CA VAL A 114 -6.46 13.66 -8.63
C VAL A 114 -7.14 13.70 -7.26
N ALA A 115 -8.35 14.28 -7.17
CA ALA A 115 -9.10 14.35 -5.92
C ALA A 115 -9.39 12.97 -5.29
N GLN A 116 -9.74 11.98 -6.10
CA GLN A 116 -9.96 10.60 -5.63
C GLN A 116 -8.67 9.96 -5.11
N GLU A 117 -7.55 10.22 -5.77
CA GLU A 117 -6.25 9.70 -5.36
C GLU A 117 -5.77 10.32 -4.06
N LEU A 118 -5.86 11.65 -3.94
CA LEU A 118 -5.55 12.36 -2.69
C LEU A 118 -6.42 11.88 -1.53
N LYS A 119 -7.71 11.67 -1.77
CA LYS A 119 -8.63 11.11 -0.76
C LYS A 119 -8.19 9.72 -0.29
N ARG A 120 -7.71 8.86 -1.19
CA ARG A 120 -7.17 7.55 -0.81
C ARG A 120 -5.91 7.69 0.03
N LEU A 121 -4.95 8.47 -0.42
CA LEU A 121 -3.69 8.69 0.28
C LEU A 121 -3.89 9.36 1.65
N SER A 122 -4.93 10.16 1.83
CA SER A 122 -5.25 10.79 3.12
C SER A 122 -5.61 9.78 4.23
N HIS A 123 -5.90 8.53 3.89
CA HIS A 123 -6.16 7.49 4.87
C HIS A 123 -4.89 6.95 5.55
N THR A 124 -3.70 7.23 5.03
CA THR A 124 -2.43 6.82 5.65
C THR A 124 -1.92 7.86 6.65
N ASP A 125 -1.08 7.43 7.58
CA ASP A 125 -0.43 8.34 8.53
C ASP A 125 0.80 9.02 7.95
N TYR A 126 1.53 8.32 7.07
CA TYR A 126 2.76 8.81 6.45
C TYR A 126 2.87 8.34 5.00
N ILE A 127 3.51 9.15 4.16
CA ILE A 127 3.69 8.85 2.74
C ILE A 127 5.18 8.90 2.39
N ILE A 128 5.62 7.91 1.63
CA ILE A 128 6.94 7.88 1.02
C ILE A 128 6.76 7.98 -0.49
N ALA A 129 7.16 9.11 -1.06
CA ALA A 129 7.19 9.34 -2.50
C ALA A 129 8.50 8.80 -3.10
N THR A 130 8.47 8.36 -4.35
CA THR A 130 9.65 7.82 -5.03
C THR A 130 10.73 8.87 -5.29
N ASN A 131 10.34 10.12 -5.43
CA ASN A 131 11.28 11.22 -5.66
C ASN A 131 10.73 12.55 -5.15
N GLN A 132 11.60 13.55 -5.14
CA GLN A 132 11.26 14.89 -4.66
C GLN A 132 10.19 15.58 -5.50
N ALA A 133 10.17 15.37 -6.80
CA ALA A 133 9.16 15.96 -7.69
C ALA A 133 7.74 15.45 -7.36
N MET A 134 7.60 14.16 -7.09
CA MET A 134 6.32 13.57 -6.66
C MET A 134 5.89 14.13 -5.30
N LYS A 135 6.80 14.24 -4.34
CA LYS A 135 6.51 14.84 -3.04
C LYS A 135 5.99 16.26 -3.20
N LEU A 136 6.71 17.12 -3.91
CA LEU A 136 6.31 18.51 -4.13
C LEU A 136 4.95 18.61 -4.84
N TRP A 137 4.71 17.76 -5.82
CA TRP A 137 3.43 17.73 -6.51
C TRP A 137 2.27 17.37 -5.57
N LEU A 138 2.42 16.35 -4.73
CA LEU A 138 1.41 15.95 -3.74
C LEU A 138 1.12 17.09 -2.74
N GLU A 139 2.15 17.77 -2.27
CA GLU A 139 2.01 18.93 -1.38
C GLU A 139 1.28 20.08 -2.07
N GLN A 140 1.61 20.38 -3.34
CA GLN A 140 0.94 21.41 -4.15
C GLN A 140 -0.54 21.09 -4.41
N GLN A 141 -0.89 19.80 -4.48
CA GLN A 141 -2.30 19.39 -4.61
C GLN A 141 -3.08 19.50 -3.28
N GLY A 142 -2.44 19.90 -2.19
CA GLY A 142 -3.09 20.12 -0.90
C GLY A 142 -3.19 18.86 -0.02
N LEU A 143 -2.34 17.87 -0.24
CA LEU A 143 -2.28 16.69 0.62
C LEU A 143 -1.63 17.03 1.96
N GLU A 144 -2.43 17.12 3.00
CA GLU A 144 -2.00 17.46 4.37
C GLU A 144 -1.53 16.23 5.17
N LYS A 145 -0.51 15.55 4.66
CA LYS A 145 0.12 14.40 5.33
C LYS A 145 1.63 14.55 5.32
N PRO A 146 2.35 14.03 6.34
CA PRO A 146 3.79 13.99 6.28
C PRO A 146 4.27 13.17 5.09
N ILE A 147 5.10 13.74 4.22
CA ILE A 147 5.63 13.11 3.02
C ILE A 147 7.14 13.15 3.04
N GLY A 148 7.76 11.97 3.01
CA GLY A 148 9.19 11.81 2.72
C GLY A 148 9.39 11.49 1.25
N ALA A 149 10.57 11.79 0.71
CA ALA A 149 10.96 11.38 -0.64
C ALA A 149 12.19 10.48 -0.57
N LEU A 150 12.20 9.45 -1.43
CA LEU A 150 13.42 8.69 -1.67
C LEU A 150 14.37 9.51 -2.54
N GLY A 151 15.68 9.36 -2.32
CA GLY A 151 16.70 10.19 -2.97
C GLY A 151 17.12 9.70 -4.36
N PHE A 152 16.17 9.41 -5.23
CA PHE A 152 16.48 9.04 -6.61
C PHE A 152 16.20 10.16 -7.58
#